data_765e36c6ca64f81533e85361c4dba8fb
#
_entry.id   765e36c6ca64f81533e85361c4dba8fb
#
_cell.length_a   1.000
_cell.length_b   1.000
_cell.length_c   1.000
_cell.angle_alpha   90.00
_cell.angle_beta   90.00
_cell.angle_gamma   90.00
#
_symmetry.space_group_name_H-M   'P 1'
#
loop_
_entity.id
_entity.type
_entity.pdbx_description
1 polymer ?
#
loop_
_entity_poly.entity_id
_entity_poly.type
_entity_poly.pdbx_seq_one_letter_code
_entity_poly.pdbx_strand_id
1 'polypeptide(L)'
;ITPAGKIVWSWYAKDHFSNEYKGINNQGWTHTNSVTRLKNGNTLISPRNFNLIVEVDPQGSVVRTIGKNYLKKQHDPQILENGNILLANHDTPNEILEINPNTEEIIWRFTMSNRKTWPVRDANRLPNGNTLITGSTVILEVTPDKEIVWKLTLKEGMFKPEESAERGFYKSERI
;
A
#
# COMPACT_ATOMS: atom_id res chain seq x y z
N ILE A 1 -3.87 -11.31 -17.91
CA ILE A 1 -4.36 -11.19 -19.30
C ILE A 1 -3.15 -11.35 -20.23
N THR A 2 -3.27 -12.07 -21.34
CA THR A 2 -2.25 -12.13 -22.40
C THR A 2 -2.21 -10.81 -23.19
N PRO A 3 -1.12 -10.55 -23.97
CA PRO A 3 -1.10 -9.41 -24.90
C PRO A 3 -2.27 -9.40 -25.90
N ALA A 4 -2.83 -10.56 -26.22
CA ALA A 4 -4.02 -10.70 -27.07
C ALA A 4 -5.36 -10.51 -26.32
N GLY A 5 -5.34 -10.08 -25.06
CA GLY A 5 -6.54 -9.80 -24.27
C GLY A 5 -7.21 -11.01 -23.63
N LYS A 6 -6.64 -12.22 -23.77
CA LYS A 6 -7.22 -13.44 -23.16
C LYS A 6 -6.97 -13.44 -21.64
N ILE A 7 -8.03 -13.63 -20.84
CA ILE A 7 -7.93 -13.87 -19.40
C ILE A 7 -7.32 -15.26 -19.18
N VAL A 8 -6.18 -15.32 -18.50
CA VAL A 8 -5.46 -16.58 -18.19
C VAL A 8 -5.59 -17.01 -16.74
N TRP A 9 -5.93 -16.06 -15.87
CA TRP A 9 -6.17 -16.29 -14.45
C TRP A 9 -7.13 -15.21 -13.91
N SER A 10 -8.01 -15.60 -13.02
CA SER A 10 -8.89 -14.69 -12.30
C SER A 10 -9.09 -15.19 -10.86
N TRP A 11 -9.29 -14.27 -9.95
CA TRP A 11 -9.57 -14.55 -8.56
C TRP A 11 -10.65 -13.61 -8.04
N TYR A 12 -11.55 -14.11 -7.23
CA TYR A 12 -12.70 -13.37 -6.73
C TYR A 12 -12.71 -13.37 -5.20
N ALA A 13 -12.48 -12.21 -4.59
CA ALA A 13 -12.48 -12.06 -3.13
C ALA A 13 -13.76 -12.57 -2.45
N LYS A 14 -14.92 -12.48 -3.14
CA LYS A 14 -16.21 -12.97 -2.62
C LYS A 14 -16.23 -14.47 -2.31
N ASP A 15 -15.43 -15.26 -2.99
CA ASP A 15 -15.39 -16.72 -2.81
C ASP A 15 -14.59 -17.11 -1.56
N HIS A 16 -13.83 -16.17 -0.98
CA HIS A 16 -12.96 -16.39 0.16
C HIS A 16 -13.35 -15.57 1.42
N PHE A 17 -13.98 -14.40 1.25
CA PHE A 17 -14.22 -13.43 2.33
C PHE A 17 -15.68 -12.99 2.49
N SER A 18 -16.65 -13.61 1.83
CA SER A 18 -18.04 -13.16 1.75
C SER A 18 -18.75 -12.98 3.11
N ASN A 19 -18.39 -13.76 4.12
CA ASN A 19 -19.03 -13.72 5.43
C ASN A 19 -18.35 -12.76 6.39
N GLU A 20 -17.03 -12.61 6.29
CA GLU A 20 -16.21 -11.88 7.26
C GLU A 20 -16.31 -10.35 7.10
N TYR A 21 -16.49 -9.88 5.86
CA TYR A 21 -16.52 -8.45 5.51
C TYR A 21 -17.88 -8.00 4.96
N LYS A 22 -18.93 -8.70 5.36
CA LYS A 22 -20.31 -8.38 4.97
C LYS A 22 -20.73 -6.99 5.48
N GLY A 23 -21.33 -6.19 4.60
CA GLY A 23 -21.85 -4.85 4.97
C GLY A 23 -20.87 -3.70 4.75
N ILE A 24 -19.61 -3.95 4.36
CA ILE A 24 -18.72 -2.90 3.90
C ILE A 24 -19.20 -2.37 2.55
N ASN A 25 -19.49 -1.07 2.48
CA ASN A 25 -19.99 -0.41 1.26
C ASN A 25 -19.34 0.96 1.03
N ASN A 26 -18.05 1.10 1.35
CA ASN A 26 -17.34 2.37 1.18
C ASN A 26 -16.50 2.32 -0.11
N GLN A 27 -16.98 2.95 -1.17
CA GLN A 27 -16.31 3.02 -2.48
C GLN A 27 -15.99 1.62 -3.08
N GLY A 28 -16.93 0.69 -2.95
CA GLY A 28 -16.77 -0.71 -3.32
C GLY A 28 -16.33 -1.60 -2.15
N TRP A 29 -16.72 -2.87 -2.21
CA TRP A 29 -16.55 -3.81 -1.11
C TRP A 29 -15.08 -4.01 -0.70
N THR A 30 -14.20 -4.40 -1.62
CA THR A 30 -12.79 -4.60 -1.34
C THR A 30 -11.98 -3.30 -1.39
N HIS A 31 -12.36 -2.38 -2.28
CA HIS A 31 -11.53 -1.21 -2.65
C HIS A 31 -10.07 -1.62 -2.87
N THR A 32 -9.85 -2.66 -3.68
CA THR A 32 -8.51 -3.15 -4.00
C THR A 32 -7.71 -2.08 -4.73
N ASN A 33 -6.57 -1.70 -4.18
CA ASN A 33 -5.72 -0.61 -4.68
C ASN A 33 -4.36 -1.06 -5.21
N SER A 34 -3.96 -2.32 -4.95
CA SER A 34 -2.72 -2.88 -5.48
C SER A 34 -2.86 -4.37 -5.73
N VAL A 35 -2.24 -4.84 -6.81
CA VAL A 35 -2.09 -6.27 -7.19
C VAL A 35 -0.71 -6.46 -7.78
N THR A 36 0.09 -7.35 -7.19
CA THR A 36 1.46 -7.62 -7.62
C THR A 36 1.71 -9.12 -7.76
N ARG A 37 2.22 -9.55 -8.92
CA ARG A 37 2.69 -10.93 -9.13
C ARG A 37 4.07 -11.08 -8.53
N LEU A 38 4.23 -12.05 -7.63
CA LEU A 38 5.50 -12.36 -6.98
C LEU A 38 6.35 -13.32 -7.81
N LYS A 39 7.66 -13.34 -7.54
CA LYS A 39 8.62 -14.24 -8.24
C LYS A 39 8.32 -15.72 -8.04
N ASN A 40 7.71 -16.10 -6.91
CA ASN A 40 7.29 -17.48 -6.61
C ASN A 40 5.98 -17.89 -7.33
N GLY A 41 5.38 -17.00 -8.12
CA GLY A 41 4.13 -17.22 -8.82
C GLY A 41 2.87 -16.85 -8.02
N ASN A 42 2.98 -16.53 -6.74
CA ASN A 42 1.86 -16.03 -5.94
C ASN A 42 1.48 -14.60 -6.35
N THR A 43 0.30 -14.18 -5.95
CA THR A 43 -0.20 -12.81 -6.16
C THR A 43 -0.45 -12.15 -4.81
N LEU A 44 0.18 -10.99 -4.61
CA LEU A 44 -0.08 -10.13 -3.47
C LEU A 44 -1.19 -9.15 -3.83
N ILE A 45 -2.22 -9.05 -2.99
CA ILE A 45 -3.41 -8.24 -3.22
C ILE A 45 -3.65 -7.37 -1.99
N SER A 46 -3.96 -6.08 -2.21
CA SER A 46 -4.30 -5.14 -1.15
C SER A 46 -5.78 -4.74 -1.21
N PRO A 47 -6.70 -5.50 -0.59
CA PRO A 47 -8.08 -5.09 -0.39
C PRO A 47 -8.14 -4.06 0.75
N ARG A 48 -8.07 -2.78 0.41
CA ARG A 48 -7.96 -1.65 1.33
C ARG A 48 -9.01 -1.68 2.45
N ASN A 49 -10.26 -1.98 2.11
CA ASN A 49 -11.37 -1.95 3.06
C ASN A 49 -11.36 -3.13 4.04
N PHE A 50 -10.55 -4.16 3.78
CA PHE A 50 -10.39 -5.31 4.69
C PHE A 50 -9.29 -5.07 5.71
N ASN A 51 -8.49 -4.00 5.57
CA ASN A 51 -7.38 -3.66 6.46
C ASN A 51 -6.36 -4.80 6.60
N LEU A 52 -6.05 -5.47 5.48
CA LEU A 52 -5.07 -6.55 5.42
C LEU A 52 -4.51 -6.68 4.00
N ILE A 53 -3.46 -7.45 3.87
CA ILE A 53 -2.89 -7.90 2.60
C ILE A 53 -3.22 -9.38 2.44
N VAL A 54 -3.52 -9.82 1.23
CA VAL A 54 -3.80 -11.22 0.89
C VAL A 54 -2.71 -11.72 -0.05
N GLU A 55 -2.13 -12.86 0.24
CA GLU A 55 -1.28 -13.62 -0.68
C GLU A 55 -2.05 -14.83 -1.20
N VAL A 56 -2.13 -14.95 -2.52
CA VAL A 56 -2.88 -15.99 -3.23
C VAL A 56 -1.93 -16.79 -4.11
N ASP A 57 -2.01 -18.11 -4.08
CA ASP A 57 -1.23 -18.99 -4.94
C ASP A 57 -1.74 -19.02 -6.40
N PRO A 58 -1.00 -19.63 -7.35
CA PRO A 58 -1.46 -19.77 -8.73
C PRO A 58 -2.75 -20.56 -8.89
N GLN A 59 -3.12 -21.42 -7.93
CA GLN A 59 -4.32 -22.21 -7.91
C GLN A 59 -5.55 -21.43 -7.39
N GLY A 60 -5.31 -20.24 -6.84
CA GLY A 60 -6.36 -19.36 -6.31
C GLY A 60 -6.62 -19.53 -4.81
N SER A 61 -5.84 -20.36 -4.11
CA SER A 61 -5.97 -20.51 -2.66
C SER A 61 -5.33 -19.34 -1.92
N VAL A 62 -5.96 -18.88 -0.85
CA VAL A 62 -5.36 -17.88 0.06
C VAL A 62 -4.28 -18.57 0.88
N VAL A 63 -3.02 -18.22 0.62
CA VAL A 63 -1.84 -18.75 1.33
C VAL A 63 -1.76 -18.16 2.73
N ARG A 64 -1.98 -16.83 2.83
CA ARG A 64 -1.97 -16.09 4.10
C ARG A 64 -2.64 -14.74 3.97
N THR A 65 -3.00 -14.19 5.13
CA THR A 65 -3.38 -12.79 5.29
C THR A 65 -2.39 -12.13 6.26
N ILE A 66 -2.06 -10.86 6.02
CA ILE A 66 -1.03 -10.13 6.78
C ILE A 66 -1.61 -8.79 7.23
N GLY A 67 -1.37 -8.40 8.47
CA GLY A 67 -1.66 -7.06 8.96
C GLY A 67 -3.07 -6.84 9.52
N LYS A 68 -3.91 -7.87 9.61
CA LYS A 68 -5.33 -7.79 10.06
C LYS A 68 -5.54 -6.99 11.34
N ASN A 69 -4.58 -6.99 12.27
CA ASN A 69 -4.74 -6.38 13.59
C ASN A 69 -4.20 -4.95 13.68
N TYR A 70 -3.40 -4.49 12.69
CA TYR A 70 -2.71 -3.19 12.77
C TYR A 70 -2.73 -2.36 11.49
N LEU A 71 -2.98 -2.98 10.31
CA LEU A 71 -3.12 -2.22 9.07
C LEU A 71 -4.47 -1.50 9.02
N LYS A 72 -4.46 -0.30 8.46
CA LYS A 72 -5.67 0.52 8.26
C LYS A 72 -5.61 1.23 6.92
N LYS A 73 -6.49 0.81 6.02
CA LYS A 73 -6.59 1.37 4.66
C LYS A 73 -5.24 1.39 3.95
N GLN A 74 -4.49 0.30 4.05
CA GLN A 74 -3.16 0.16 3.46
C GLN A 74 -3.18 0.35 1.94
N HIS A 75 -2.06 0.83 1.41
CA HIS A 75 -1.83 1.06 0.00
C HIS A 75 -0.49 0.47 -0.44
N ASP A 76 -0.48 -0.01 -1.67
CA ASP A 76 0.67 -0.41 -2.47
C ASP A 76 1.75 -1.24 -1.75
N PRO A 77 1.40 -2.42 -1.18
CA PRO A 77 2.38 -3.29 -0.57
C PRO A 77 3.34 -3.85 -1.62
N GLN A 78 4.64 -3.72 -1.36
CA GLN A 78 5.73 -4.17 -2.21
C GLN A 78 6.62 -5.15 -1.47
N ILE A 79 7.03 -6.25 -2.13
CA ILE A 79 8.05 -7.16 -1.60
C ILE A 79 9.43 -6.57 -1.88
N LEU A 80 10.20 -6.34 -0.83
CA LEU A 80 11.59 -5.91 -0.88
C LEU A 80 12.53 -7.11 -1.17
N GLU A 81 13.78 -6.83 -1.54
CA GLU A 81 14.78 -7.87 -1.82
C GLU A 81 15.08 -8.76 -0.61
N ASN A 82 14.97 -8.21 0.61
CA ASN A 82 15.11 -8.96 1.87
C ASN A 82 13.87 -9.81 2.25
N GLY A 83 12.83 -9.80 1.42
CA GLY A 83 11.57 -10.53 1.63
C GLY A 83 10.55 -9.82 2.52
N ASN A 84 10.88 -8.66 3.09
CA ASN A 84 9.94 -7.85 3.85
C ASN A 84 8.93 -7.16 2.91
N ILE A 85 7.82 -6.69 3.48
CA ILE A 85 6.80 -5.90 2.77
C ILE A 85 6.93 -4.45 3.20
N LEU A 86 7.15 -3.55 2.24
CA LEU A 86 7.04 -2.10 2.41
C LEU A 86 5.65 -1.66 1.95
N LEU A 87 4.97 -0.80 2.72
CA LEU A 87 3.62 -0.34 2.40
C LEU A 87 3.32 1.03 3.01
N ALA A 88 2.33 1.71 2.45
CA ALA A 88 1.71 2.89 3.04
C ALA A 88 0.48 2.49 3.88
N ASN A 89 0.48 2.83 5.17
CA ASN A 89 -0.65 2.64 6.10
C ASN A 89 -1.38 3.97 6.23
N HIS A 90 -2.49 4.10 5.50
CA HIS A 90 -3.11 5.39 5.17
C HIS A 90 -3.92 6.03 6.31
N ASP A 91 -4.44 5.24 7.25
CA ASP A 91 -5.27 5.76 8.34
C ASP A 91 -4.45 5.96 9.64
N THR A 92 -5.08 6.13 10.79
CA THR A 92 -4.41 6.49 12.04
C THR A 92 -3.59 5.34 12.63
N PRO A 93 -2.28 5.48 12.82
CA PRO A 93 -1.44 6.58 12.34
C PRO A 93 -1.21 6.55 10.83
N ASN A 94 -0.93 7.71 10.21
CA ASN A 94 -0.56 7.85 8.80
C ASN A 94 0.94 7.59 8.67
N GLU A 95 1.33 6.42 8.19
CA GLU A 95 2.71 5.93 8.29
C GLU A 95 3.13 5.04 7.12
N ILE A 96 4.42 4.91 6.93
CA ILE A 96 5.04 3.89 6.09
C ILE A 96 5.58 2.80 7.00
N LEU A 97 5.31 1.56 6.64
CA LEU A 97 5.76 0.38 7.37
C LEU A 97 6.60 -0.54 6.48
N GLU A 98 7.69 -1.03 7.02
CA GLU A 98 8.36 -2.24 6.56
C GLU A 98 8.05 -3.35 7.57
N ILE A 99 7.47 -4.45 7.12
CA ILE A 99 7.04 -5.56 7.98
C ILE A 99 7.66 -6.88 7.50
N ASN A 100 8.02 -7.73 8.44
CA ASN A 100 8.35 -9.12 8.15
C ASN A 100 7.04 -9.91 7.93
N PRO A 101 6.76 -10.44 6.72
CA PRO A 101 5.49 -11.10 6.44
C PRO A 101 5.29 -12.45 7.15
N ASN A 102 6.31 -13.02 7.76
CA ASN A 102 6.23 -14.30 8.46
C ASN A 102 5.97 -14.13 9.97
N THR A 103 6.56 -13.09 10.57
CA THR A 103 6.42 -12.81 12.01
C THR A 103 5.41 -11.68 12.28
N GLU A 104 5.03 -10.92 11.26
CA GLU A 104 4.26 -9.67 11.32
C GLU A 104 4.92 -8.58 12.19
N GLU A 105 6.23 -8.71 12.44
CA GLU A 105 7.02 -7.70 13.13
C GLU A 105 7.25 -6.47 12.24
N ILE A 106 7.08 -5.27 12.82
CA ILE A 106 7.38 -4.02 12.14
C ILE A 106 8.88 -3.76 12.28
N ILE A 107 9.60 -3.89 11.16
CA ILE A 107 11.06 -3.73 11.07
C ILE A 107 11.46 -2.25 10.98
N TRP A 108 10.68 -1.47 10.24
CA TRP A 108 10.91 -0.03 10.08
C TRP A 108 9.57 0.71 10.00
N ARG A 109 9.55 1.93 10.56
CA ARG A 109 8.36 2.79 10.56
C ARG A 109 8.76 4.24 10.36
N PHE A 110 8.05 4.93 9.48
CA PHE A 110 8.10 6.38 9.36
C PHE A 110 6.69 6.96 9.47
N THR A 111 6.47 7.86 10.43
CA THR A 111 5.17 8.47 10.68
C THR A 111 5.12 9.87 10.08
N MET A 112 4.08 10.17 9.29
CA MET A 112 3.86 11.49 8.72
C MET A 112 3.36 12.46 9.81
N SER A 113 3.95 13.64 9.87
CA SER A 113 3.65 14.64 10.90
C SER A 113 2.25 15.25 10.80
N ASN A 114 1.66 15.28 9.62
CA ASN A 114 0.31 15.83 9.40
C ASN A 114 -0.56 14.88 8.58
N ARG A 115 -1.39 14.12 9.27
CA ARG A 115 -2.28 13.14 8.69
C ARG A 115 -3.42 13.75 7.84
N LYS A 116 -3.98 14.88 8.25
CA LYS A 116 -5.17 15.45 7.60
C LYS A 116 -4.86 16.05 6.23
N THR A 117 -3.65 16.60 6.10
CA THR A 117 -3.22 17.25 4.85
C THR A 117 -2.35 16.37 3.97
N TRP A 118 -1.76 15.31 4.51
CA TRP A 118 -0.80 14.46 3.80
C TRP A 118 -1.08 12.95 3.95
N PRO A 119 -2.26 12.44 3.50
CA PRO A 119 -2.45 11.00 3.56
C PRO A 119 -1.45 10.29 2.65
N VAL A 120 -0.73 9.31 3.20
CA VAL A 120 0.22 8.48 2.43
C VAL A 120 -0.51 7.56 1.46
N ARG A 121 0.08 7.34 0.28
CA ARG A 121 -0.52 6.51 -0.77
C ARG A 121 0.42 5.49 -1.36
N ASP A 122 1.74 5.76 -1.32
CA ASP A 122 2.75 4.92 -1.94
C ASP A 122 4.08 5.08 -1.22
N ALA A 123 4.90 4.03 -1.24
CA ALA A 123 6.25 4.04 -0.73
C ALA A 123 7.14 3.09 -1.53
N ASN A 124 8.26 3.60 -2.03
CA ASN A 124 9.22 2.84 -2.83
C ASN A 124 10.59 2.84 -2.17
N ARG A 125 11.19 1.66 -1.95
CA ARG A 125 12.58 1.55 -1.53
C ARG A 125 13.50 1.85 -2.71
N LEU A 126 14.39 2.81 -2.54
CA LEU A 126 15.36 3.23 -3.55
C LEU A 126 16.64 2.37 -3.47
N PRO A 127 17.43 2.28 -4.56
CA PRO A 127 18.69 1.53 -4.57
C PRO A 127 19.74 2.00 -3.55
N ASN A 128 19.68 3.27 -3.13
CA ASN A 128 20.55 3.84 -2.08
C ASN A 128 20.09 3.50 -0.64
N GLY A 129 19.02 2.71 -0.48
CA GLY A 129 18.43 2.35 0.80
C GLY A 129 17.42 3.35 1.35
N ASN A 130 17.29 4.54 0.78
CA ASN A 130 16.26 5.50 1.16
C ASN A 130 14.87 5.04 0.73
N THR A 131 13.84 5.65 1.29
CA THR A 131 12.44 5.40 0.92
C THR A 131 11.84 6.65 0.30
N LEU A 132 11.34 6.54 -0.94
CA LEU A 132 10.52 7.56 -1.58
C LEU A 132 9.08 7.37 -1.11
N ILE A 133 8.50 8.39 -0.50
CA ILE A 133 7.16 8.35 0.10
C ILE A 133 6.27 9.33 -0.64
N THR A 134 5.13 8.87 -1.12
CA THR A 134 4.11 9.70 -1.75
C THR A 134 2.93 9.93 -0.82
N GLY A 135 2.80 11.16 -0.33
CA GLY A 135 1.58 11.68 0.26
C GLY A 135 0.78 12.48 -0.76
N SER A 136 -0.47 12.82 -0.48
CA SER A 136 -1.29 13.54 -1.48
C SER A 136 -0.79 14.96 -1.79
N THR A 137 -0.12 15.63 -0.86
CA THR A 137 0.40 17.00 -1.09
C THR A 137 1.91 17.10 -1.01
N VAL A 138 2.60 15.99 -0.73
CA VAL A 138 4.05 15.96 -0.53
C VAL A 138 4.63 14.65 -1.01
N ILE A 139 5.82 14.72 -1.60
CA ILE A 139 6.68 13.57 -1.86
C ILE A 139 7.95 13.79 -1.04
N LEU A 140 8.39 12.76 -0.31
CA LEU A 140 9.58 12.79 0.53
C LEU A 140 10.55 11.69 0.11
N GLU A 141 11.85 11.98 0.20
CA GLU A 141 12.88 10.94 0.30
C GLU A 141 13.38 10.90 1.74
N VAL A 142 13.33 9.72 2.36
CA VAL A 142 13.64 9.50 3.77
C VAL A 142 14.71 8.43 3.89
N THR A 143 15.75 8.70 4.70
CA THR A 143 16.84 7.74 4.99
C THR A 143 16.33 6.58 5.86
N PRO A 144 17.11 5.45 5.97
CA PRO A 144 16.84 4.40 6.96
C PRO A 144 16.75 4.96 8.40
N ASP A 145 17.53 5.98 8.73
CA ASP A 145 17.54 6.67 10.04
C ASP A 145 16.40 7.68 10.20
N LYS A 146 15.49 7.75 9.23
CA LYS A 146 14.26 8.58 9.25
C LYS A 146 14.50 10.07 9.04
N GLU A 147 15.65 10.45 8.48
CA GLU A 147 15.94 11.82 8.08
C GLU A 147 15.32 12.14 6.72
N ILE A 148 14.64 13.27 6.58
CA ILE A 148 14.12 13.75 5.31
C ILE A 148 15.26 14.47 4.56
N VAL A 149 15.73 13.84 3.46
CA VAL A 149 16.85 14.37 2.66
C VAL A 149 16.38 15.08 1.39
N TRP A 150 15.15 14.85 0.97
CA TRP A 150 14.54 15.57 -0.15
C TRP A 150 13.03 15.69 0.02
N LYS A 151 12.45 16.78 -0.49
CA LYS A 151 11.02 17.07 -0.38
C LYS A 151 10.51 17.84 -1.60
N LEU A 152 9.39 17.40 -2.15
CA LEU A 152 8.56 18.13 -3.09
C LEU A 152 7.18 18.38 -2.47
N THR A 153 6.68 19.61 -2.52
CA THR A 153 5.33 19.95 -2.03
C THR A 153 4.52 20.63 -3.11
N LEU A 154 3.21 20.39 -3.13
CA LEU A 154 2.29 21.23 -3.89
C LEU A 154 2.26 22.63 -3.29
N LYS A 155 2.08 23.64 -4.15
CA LYS A 155 1.97 25.03 -3.71
C LYS A 155 0.79 25.17 -2.74
N GLU A 156 1.01 25.90 -1.66
CA GLU A 156 -0.03 26.20 -0.69
C GLU A 156 -1.23 26.90 -1.38
N GLY A 157 -2.45 26.48 -1.04
CA GLY A 157 -3.69 27.00 -1.64
C GLY A 157 -4.04 26.43 -3.02
N MET A 158 -3.23 25.50 -3.59
CA MET A 158 -3.56 24.84 -4.86
C MET A 158 -4.84 23.98 -4.76
N PHE A 159 -5.05 23.36 -3.59
CA PHE A 159 -6.25 22.59 -3.26
C PHE A 159 -6.72 22.94 -1.86
N LYS A 160 -8.02 22.87 -1.63
CA LYS A 160 -8.54 22.86 -0.26
C LYS A 160 -8.11 21.56 0.44
N PRO A 161 -7.93 21.55 1.78
CA PRO A 161 -7.51 20.35 2.50
C PRO A 161 -8.36 19.11 2.21
N GLU A 162 -9.68 19.29 2.06
CA GLU A 162 -10.61 18.22 1.72
C GLU A 162 -10.46 17.68 0.29
N GLU A 163 -9.96 18.50 -0.64
CA GLU A 163 -9.75 18.14 -2.05
C GLU A 163 -8.37 17.47 -2.28
N SER A 164 -7.39 17.71 -1.41
CA SER A 164 -6.02 17.18 -1.56
C SER A 164 -5.98 15.67 -1.60
N ALA A 165 -6.89 15.01 -0.88
CA ALA A 165 -7.03 13.57 -0.87
C ALA A 165 -7.52 12.97 -2.21
N GLU A 166 -8.15 13.77 -3.07
CA GLU A 166 -8.69 13.31 -4.36
C GLU A 166 -7.84 13.79 -5.55
N ARG A 167 -7.21 14.95 -5.43
CA ARG A 167 -6.56 15.67 -6.53
C ARG A 167 -5.04 15.77 -6.42
N GLY A 168 -4.45 15.33 -5.30
CA GLY A 168 -3.00 15.39 -5.06
C GLY A 168 -2.22 14.28 -5.75
N PHE A 169 -0.95 14.11 -5.35
CA PHE A 169 -0.12 13.00 -5.80
C PHE A 169 -0.73 11.65 -5.39
N TYR A 170 -0.60 10.67 -6.25
CA TYR A 170 -1.07 9.32 -5.96
C TYR A 170 0.08 8.31 -5.94
N LYS A 171 1.00 8.40 -6.87
CA LYS A 171 2.17 7.55 -7.00
C LYS A 171 3.37 8.36 -7.48
N SER A 172 4.57 8.00 -7.04
CA SER A 172 5.82 8.56 -7.55
C SER A 172 6.87 7.47 -7.71
N GLU A 173 7.69 7.61 -8.76
CA GLU A 173 8.83 6.75 -9.02
C GLU A 173 10.06 7.64 -9.28
N ARG A 174 11.25 7.14 -8.97
CA ARG A 174 12.50 7.78 -9.31
C ARG A 174 13.16 6.97 -10.43
N ILE A 175 13.49 7.65 -11.52
CA ILE A 175 14.14 7.09 -12.71
C ILE A 175 15.65 7.29 -12.56
#